data_ffac970fe40c1aa814a65055595149b7
#
_entry.id   ffac970fe40c1aa814a65055595149b7
#
_cell.length_a   1.000
_cell.length_b   1.000
_cell.length_c   1.000
_cell.angle_alpha   90.00
_cell.angle_beta   90.00
_cell.angle_gamma   90.00
#
_symmetry.space_group_name_H-M   'P 1'
#
loop_
_entity.id
_entity.type
_entity.pdbx_description
1 polymer ?
#
loop_
_entity_poly.entity_id
_entity_poly.type
_entity_poly.pdbx_seq_one_letter_code
_entity_poly.pdbx_strand_id
1 'polypeptide(L)'
;MRDILFRGRDYHGIWRYGNLCHYKEESPVPETTECYEQYTINTCSEEFEVIPETIGQLVWKSSDGTHEVWEGDIIEGRIFRGGRRNVCMVVWDINSLSFRLRWSGQVQYSSKYSFVNFLGNLFTEGEGVVIGNIHDNPNLFNEDKKKPEDFKETES
;
A
#
# COMPACT_ATOMS: atom_id res chain seq x y z
N MET A 1 -13.15 -0.78 17.42
CA MET A 1 -12.69 -1.91 16.58
C MET A 1 -12.01 -1.30 15.38
N ARG A 2 -10.87 -1.81 14.93
CA ARG A 2 -10.19 -1.31 13.74
C ARG A 2 -10.89 -1.91 12.51
N ASP A 3 -11.33 -1.06 11.58
CA ASP A 3 -11.87 -1.52 10.31
C ASP A 3 -10.69 -1.95 9.42
N ILE A 4 -10.74 -3.19 8.94
CA ILE A 4 -9.77 -3.72 7.96
C ILE A 4 -10.47 -3.63 6.61
N LEU A 5 -10.11 -2.61 5.83
CA LEU A 5 -10.67 -2.38 4.52
C LEU A 5 -9.63 -2.65 3.44
N PHE A 6 -10.13 -3.06 2.30
CA PHE A 6 -9.34 -3.30 1.10
C PHE A 6 -9.86 -2.47 -0.06
N ARG A 7 -9.01 -2.21 -1.03
CA ARG A 7 -9.39 -1.73 -2.35
C ARG A 7 -8.87 -2.71 -3.40
N GLY A 8 -9.52 -2.73 -4.54
CA GLY A 8 -9.09 -3.48 -5.71
C GLY A 8 -9.72 -2.90 -6.95
N ARG A 9 -9.10 -3.09 -8.09
CA ARG A 9 -9.58 -2.61 -9.38
C ARG A 9 -10.41 -3.70 -10.04
N ASP A 10 -11.65 -3.40 -10.43
CA ASP A 10 -12.45 -4.34 -11.19
C ASP A 10 -11.99 -4.42 -12.67
N TYR A 11 -12.52 -5.38 -13.42
CA TYR A 11 -12.17 -5.58 -14.83
C TYR A 11 -12.66 -4.45 -15.76
N HIS A 12 -13.46 -3.50 -15.24
CA HIS A 12 -13.85 -2.27 -15.94
C HIS A 12 -12.90 -1.10 -15.62
N GLY A 13 -11.88 -1.33 -14.79
CA GLY A 13 -10.90 -0.32 -14.40
C GLY A 13 -11.34 0.59 -13.25
N ILE A 14 -12.43 0.24 -12.54
CA ILE A 14 -12.99 1.04 -11.45
C ILE A 14 -12.44 0.53 -10.12
N TRP A 15 -11.96 1.44 -9.26
CA TRP A 15 -11.57 1.12 -7.92
C TRP A 15 -12.78 0.81 -7.02
N ARG A 16 -12.75 -0.35 -6.36
CA ARG A 16 -13.74 -0.80 -5.40
C ARG A 16 -13.14 -0.82 -4.01
N TYR A 17 -13.95 -0.51 -2.99
CA TYR A 17 -13.53 -0.37 -1.60
C TYR A 17 -14.48 -1.14 -0.70
N GLY A 18 -13.96 -1.97 0.20
CA GLY A 18 -14.80 -2.78 1.08
C GLY A 18 -14.03 -3.93 1.74
N ASN A 19 -14.77 -5.00 2.02
CA ASN A 19 -14.21 -6.22 2.58
C ASN A 19 -13.70 -7.13 1.47
N LEU A 20 -12.50 -7.66 1.65
CA LEU A 20 -11.93 -8.62 0.71
C LEU A 20 -12.45 -10.04 1.01
N CYS A 21 -12.96 -10.71 -0.01
CA CYS A 21 -13.24 -12.14 0.01
C CYS A 21 -12.37 -12.85 -1.03
N HIS A 22 -11.86 -14.00 -0.63
CA HIS A 22 -11.08 -14.88 -1.49
C HIS A 22 -11.79 -16.22 -1.59
N TYR A 23 -12.20 -16.58 -2.79
CA TYR A 23 -12.83 -17.85 -3.09
C TYR A 23 -11.83 -18.76 -3.79
N LYS A 24 -11.76 -19.97 -3.33
CA LYS A 24 -10.97 -21.03 -3.94
C LYS A 24 -11.90 -22.20 -4.22
N GLU A 25 -12.15 -22.47 -5.50
CA GLU A 25 -12.92 -23.61 -5.92
C GLU A 25 -11.99 -24.68 -6.50
N GLU A 26 -12.12 -25.90 -5.97
CA GLU A 26 -11.47 -27.05 -6.59
C GLU A 26 -12.29 -27.45 -7.82
N SER A 27 -11.62 -27.67 -8.95
CA SER A 27 -12.28 -28.13 -10.16
C SER A 27 -13.06 -29.41 -9.89
N PRO A 28 -14.35 -29.47 -10.25
CA PRO A 28 -15.14 -30.72 -10.11
C PRO A 28 -14.71 -31.84 -11.06
N VAL A 29 -13.75 -31.59 -11.95
CA VAL A 29 -13.25 -32.58 -12.90
C VAL A 29 -12.01 -33.24 -12.29
N PRO A 30 -12.03 -34.55 -11.98
CA PRO A 30 -10.97 -35.27 -11.28
C PRO A 30 -9.61 -35.32 -12.02
N GLU A 31 -9.58 -34.94 -13.28
CA GLU A 31 -8.38 -35.02 -14.14
C GLU A 31 -7.66 -33.69 -14.33
N THR A 32 -8.22 -32.56 -13.84
CA THR A 32 -7.57 -31.23 -13.92
C THR A 32 -7.38 -30.69 -12.54
N THR A 33 -6.09 -30.48 -12.16
CA THR A 33 -5.69 -29.82 -10.90
C THR A 33 -5.82 -28.28 -11.00
N GLU A 34 -6.78 -27.78 -11.79
CA GLU A 34 -7.00 -26.35 -11.92
C GLU A 34 -7.86 -25.86 -10.76
N CYS A 35 -7.23 -25.12 -9.86
CA CYS A 35 -7.94 -24.36 -8.83
C CYS A 35 -8.30 -22.99 -9.42
N TYR A 36 -9.58 -22.64 -9.38
CA TYR A 36 -10.01 -21.29 -9.70
C TYR A 36 -9.92 -20.44 -8.43
N GLU A 37 -9.11 -19.39 -8.48
CA GLU A 37 -9.04 -18.42 -7.41
C GLU A 37 -9.73 -17.13 -7.87
N GLN A 38 -10.70 -16.66 -7.10
CA GLN A 38 -11.43 -15.44 -7.36
C GLN A 38 -11.31 -14.52 -6.14
N TYR A 39 -11.04 -13.26 -6.40
CA TYR A 39 -10.99 -12.21 -5.37
C TYR A 39 -12.10 -11.21 -5.62
N THR A 40 -12.85 -10.89 -4.58
CA THR A 40 -13.94 -9.92 -4.65
C THR A 40 -13.82 -8.87 -3.55
N ILE A 41 -14.29 -7.67 -3.85
CA ILE A 41 -14.51 -6.62 -2.86
C ILE A 41 -16.01 -6.49 -2.62
N ASN A 42 -16.40 -6.71 -1.37
CA ASN A 42 -17.78 -6.67 -0.95
C ASN A 42 -18.08 -5.35 -0.23
N THR A 43 -19.08 -4.66 -0.75
CA THR A 43 -19.72 -3.50 -0.11
C THR A 43 -20.96 -3.97 0.67
N CYS A 44 -21.67 -3.05 1.31
CA CYS A 44 -22.90 -3.40 2.02
C CYS A 44 -24.00 -3.96 1.09
N SER A 45 -23.94 -3.72 -0.21
CA SER A 45 -25.01 -4.04 -1.16
C SER A 45 -24.56 -4.82 -2.39
N GLU A 46 -23.28 -4.84 -2.71
CA GLU A 46 -22.77 -5.39 -3.96
C GLU A 46 -21.42 -6.07 -3.76
N GLU A 47 -21.15 -7.04 -4.61
CA GLU A 47 -19.89 -7.76 -4.70
C GLU A 47 -19.26 -7.52 -6.07
N PHE A 48 -17.97 -7.18 -6.08
CA PHE A 48 -17.23 -6.87 -7.30
C PHE A 48 -16.00 -7.75 -7.39
N GLU A 49 -15.89 -8.50 -8.48
CA GLU A 49 -14.66 -9.21 -8.79
C GLU A 49 -13.56 -8.20 -9.14
N VAL A 50 -12.37 -8.42 -8.58
CA VAL A 50 -11.23 -7.51 -8.72
C VAL A 50 -9.99 -8.22 -9.21
N ILE A 51 -9.13 -7.48 -9.87
CA ILE A 51 -7.84 -7.95 -10.37
C ILE A 51 -6.89 -8.16 -9.16
N PRO A 52 -6.42 -9.37 -8.89
CA PRO A 52 -5.68 -9.72 -7.67
C PRO A 52 -4.46 -8.83 -7.42
N GLU A 53 -3.71 -8.49 -8.46
CA GLU A 53 -2.48 -7.70 -8.37
C GLU A 53 -2.74 -6.25 -7.93
N THR A 54 -4.00 -5.80 -8.01
CA THR A 54 -4.38 -4.44 -7.63
C THR A 54 -4.89 -4.33 -6.20
N ILE A 55 -5.03 -5.47 -5.51
CA ILE A 55 -5.56 -5.48 -4.15
C ILE A 55 -4.56 -4.83 -3.20
N GLY A 56 -5.06 -3.89 -2.40
CA GLY A 56 -4.30 -3.22 -1.36
C GLY A 56 -5.12 -2.96 -0.11
N GLN A 57 -4.49 -3.07 1.06
CA GLN A 57 -5.14 -2.83 2.34
C GLN A 57 -5.07 -1.36 2.73
N LEU A 58 -6.12 -0.86 3.43
CA LEU A 58 -6.07 0.44 4.11
C LEU A 58 -5.05 0.38 5.24
N VAL A 59 -4.01 1.21 5.13
CA VAL A 59 -2.90 1.23 6.09
C VAL A 59 -3.12 2.28 7.17
N TRP A 60 -3.58 3.46 6.76
CA TRP A 60 -3.81 4.59 7.66
C TRP A 60 -4.95 5.48 7.16
N LYS A 61 -5.67 6.07 8.11
CA LYS A 61 -6.73 7.06 7.87
C LYS A 61 -6.63 8.14 8.93
N SER A 62 -6.76 9.40 8.51
CA SER A 62 -6.84 10.53 9.44
C SER A 62 -8.11 10.48 10.29
N SER A 63 -8.06 11.09 11.48
CA SER A 63 -9.21 11.10 12.41
C SER A 63 -10.41 11.84 11.85
N ASP A 64 -10.20 12.83 10.99
CA ASP A 64 -11.23 13.60 10.29
C ASP A 64 -11.70 12.92 8.99
N GLY A 65 -11.07 11.81 8.60
CA GLY A 65 -11.41 11.06 7.40
C GLY A 65 -10.97 11.71 6.09
N THR A 66 -10.22 12.82 6.13
CA THR A 66 -9.81 13.56 4.92
C THR A 66 -8.65 12.91 4.18
N HIS A 67 -7.84 12.13 4.87
CA HIS A 67 -6.69 11.46 4.31
C HIS A 67 -6.75 9.95 4.55
N GLU A 68 -6.48 9.19 3.50
CA GLU A 68 -6.33 7.73 3.54
C GLU A 68 -5.05 7.34 2.84
N VAL A 69 -4.38 6.32 3.38
CA VAL A 69 -3.17 5.74 2.80
C VAL A 69 -3.38 4.25 2.64
N TRP A 70 -3.21 3.79 1.44
CA TRP A 70 -3.41 2.41 1.04
C TRP A 70 -2.08 1.75 0.64
N GLU A 71 -2.02 0.46 0.75
CA GLU A 71 -0.95 -0.32 0.13
C GLU A 71 -0.90 -0.04 -1.38
N GLY A 72 0.31 0.12 -1.92
CA GLY A 72 0.53 0.53 -3.30
C GLY A 72 0.47 2.05 -3.55
N ASP A 73 0.10 2.87 -2.55
CA ASP A 73 0.14 4.31 -2.71
C ASP A 73 1.57 4.83 -2.81
N ILE A 74 1.72 5.87 -3.63
CA ILE A 74 2.97 6.61 -3.82
C ILE A 74 2.85 7.91 -3.05
N ILE A 75 3.76 8.11 -2.10
CA ILE A 75 3.79 9.25 -1.20
C ILE A 75 5.02 10.09 -1.52
N GLU A 76 4.82 11.40 -1.68
CA GLU A 76 5.89 12.37 -1.68
C GLU A 76 5.92 13.10 -0.34
N GLY A 77 7.10 13.16 0.31
CA GLY A 77 7.18 13.82 1.61
C GLY A 77 8.58 13.92 2.18
N ARG A 78 8.72 14.68 3.27
CA ARG A 78 9.94 14.73 4.09
C ARG A 78 9.99 13.55 5.04
N ILE A 79 10.33 12.39 4.46
CA ILE A 79 10.34 11.12 5.18
C ILE A 79 11.45 11.05 6.22
N PHE A 80 12.52 11.81 6.01
CA PHE A 80 13.65 11.92 6.93
C PHE A 80 13.73 13.31 7.54
N ARG A 81 13.99 13.38 8.84
CA ARG A 81 14.10 14.64 9.60
C ARG A 81 15.25 15.47 9.02
N GLY A 82 14.92 16.68 8.55
CA GLY A 82 15.89 17.59 7.93
C GLY A 82 16.28 17.26 6.49
N GLY A 83 15.72 16.21 5.92
CA GLY A 83 16.00 15.76 4.55
C GLY A 83 15.18 16.46 3.47
N ARG A 84 15.51 16.16 2.20
CA ARG A 84 14.73 16.58 1.03
C ARG A 84 13.42 15.79 0.97
N ARG A 85 12.46 16.28 0.19
CA ARG A 85 11.26 15.51 -0.16
C ARG A 85 11.68 14.27 -0.99
N ASN A 86 11.12 13.14 -0.63
CA ASN A 86 11.38 11.86 -1.30
C ASN A 86 10.06 11.25 -1.77
N VAL A 87 10.14 10.43 -2.80
CA VAL A 87 9.02 9.65 -3.31
C VAL A 87 9.20 8.22 -2.85
N CYS A 88 8.18 7.68 -2.18
CA CYS A 88 8.18 6.34 -1.63
C CYS A 88 6.86 5.64 -1.95
N MET A 89 6.88 4.32 -1.97
CA MET A 89 5.70 3.48 -2.14
C MET A 89 5.40 2.73 -0.84
N VAL A 90 4.12 2.65 -0.48
CA VAL A 90 3.65 1.84 0.65
C VAL A 90 3.59 0.38 0.22
N VAL A 91 4.29 -0.48 0.92
CA VAL A 91 4.36 -1.93 0.62
C VAL A 91 4.17 -2.76 1.88
N TRP A 92 3.64 -3.97 1.70
CA TRP A 92 3.73 -5.01 2.71
C TRP A 92 5.10 -5.68 2.65
N ASP A 93 5.84 -5.66 3.74
CA ASP A 93 7.14 -6.33 3.83
C ASP A 93 6.97 -7.69 4.56
N ILE A 94 7.12 -8.76 3.80
CA ILE A 94 6.96 -10.12 4.30
C ILE A 94 8.01 -10.50 5.35
N ASN A 95 9.19 -9.89 5.30
CA ASN A 95 10.26 -10.20 6.24
C ASN A 95 10.00 -9.62 7.63
N SER A 96 9.38 -8.44 7.69
CA SER A 96 9.03 -7.79 8.95
C SER A 96 7.57 -7.96 9.34
N LEU A 97 6.75 -8.59 8.48
CA LEU A 97 5.30 -8.75 8.64
C LEU A 97 4.61 -7.41 8.98
N SER A 98 4.97 -6.36 8.24
CA SER A 98 4.45 -5.01 8.48
C SER A 98 4.46 -4.16 7.21
N PHE A 99 3.63 -3.12 7.20
CA PHE A 99 3.70 -2.10 6.15
C PHE A 99 4.95 -1.25 6.30
N ARG A 100 5.56 -0.92 5.16
CA ARG A 100 6.78 -0.12 5.07
C ARG A 100 6.77 0.81 3.87
N LEU A 101 7.72 1.76 3.87
CA LEU A 101 8.01 2.58 2.69
C LEU A 101 9.17 1.97 1.90
N ARG A 102 8.97 1.84 0.61
CA ARG A 102 10.01 1.44 -0.35
C ARG A 102 10.41 2.66 -1.18
N TRP A 103 11.72 2.87 -1.34
CA TRP A 103 12.27 3.81 -2.33
C TRP A 103 13.47 3.19 -3.00
N SER A 104 13.71 3.49 -4.27
CA SER A 104 14.86 3.03 -5.08
C SER A 104 15.32 1.60 -4.79
N GLY A 105 14.40 0.62 -4.91
CA GLY A 105 14.71 -0.82 -4.78
C GLY A 105 15.02 -1.31 -3.37
N GLN A 106 14.98 -0.45 -2.35
CA GLN A 106 15.23 -0.83 -0.96
C GLN A 106 13.97 -0.69 -0.10
N VAL A 107 13.67 -1.71 0.68
CA VAL A 107 12.68 -1.62 1.75
C VAL A 107 13.42 -1.15 3.00
N GLN A 108 13.22 0.09 3.36
CA GLN A 108 13.73 0.60 4.63
C GLN A 108 12.62 1.38 5.33
N TYR A 109 12.41 1.02 6.55
CA TYR A 109 12.09 1.96 7.61
C TYR A 109 12.31 1.27 8.94
N SER A 110 13.34 1.69 9.65
CA SER A 110 13.56 1.37 11.05
C SER A 110 13.29 2.63 11.85
N SER A 111 12.06 2.81 12.33
CA SER A 111 11.76 3.85 13.29
C SER A 111 11.48 3.21 14.64
N LYS A 112 11.84 3.90 15.71
CA LYS A 112 11.42 3.60 17.08
C LYS A 112 9.90 3.75 17.27
N TYR A 113 9.22 4.34 16.29
CA TYR A 113 7.78 4.57 16.29
C TYR A 113 7.07 3.58 15.37
N SER A 114 5.81 3.27 15.64
CA SER A 114 5.01 2.46 14.74
C SER A 114 4.85 3.18 13.40
N PHE A 115 4.78 2.40 12.32
CA PHE A 115 4.59 2.94 10.97
C PHE A 115 3.34 3.83 10.85
N VAL A 116 2.28 3.46 11.56
CA VAL A 116 1.02 4.22 11.61
C VAL A 116 1.21 5.59 12.26
N ASN A 117 1.97 5.69 13.36
CA ASN A 117 2.26 6.97 14.00
C ASN A 117 3.14 7.86 13.11
N PHE A 118 4.06 7.25 12.36
CA PHE A 118 4.88 7.97 11.40
C PHE A 118 4.03 8.59 10.29
N LEU A 119 3.12 7.83 9.68
CA LEU A 119 2.20 8.36 8.67
C LEU A 119 1.31 9.46 9.27
N GLY A 120 0.80 9.25 10.49
CA GLY A 120 0.03 10.26 11.19
C GLY A 120 0.76 11.59 11.26
N ASN A 121 1.99 11.60 11.75
CA ASN A 121 2.80 12.82 11.84
C ASN A 121 3.11 13.42 10.46
N LEU A 122 3.49 12.59 9.48
CA LEU A 122 3.82 13.04 8.13
C LEU A 122 2.66 13.80 7.48
N PHE A 123 1.44 13.31 7.63
CA PHE A 123 0.26 13.94 7.02
C PHE A 123 -0.31 15.08 7.84
N THR A 124 -0.35 14.98 9.17
CA THR A 124 -0.87 16.06 10.03
C THR A 124 0.03 17.29 10.07
N GLU A 125 1.33 17.11 9.89
CA GLU A 125 2.29 18.21 9.78
C GLU A 125 2.34 18.83 8.36
N GLY A 126 1.56 18.29 7.40
CA GLY A 126 1.56 18.75 6.01
C GLY A 126 2.86 18.44 5.25
N GLU A 127 3.67 17.54 5.79
CA GLU A 127 4.97 17.17 5.21
C GLU A 127 4.87 16.05 4.17
N GLY A 128 3.72 15.37 4.07
CA GLY A 128 3.47 14.28 3.13
C GLY A 128 2.20 14.47 2.32
N VAL A 129 2.20 13.92 1.11
CA VAL A 129 1.04 13.88 0.22
C VAL A 129 1.04 12.58 -0.58
N VAL A 130 -0.14 11.96 -0.74
CA VAL A 130 -0.32 10.87 -1.69
C VAL A 130 -0.40 11.47 -3.09
N ILE A 131 0.52 11.11 -3.98
CA ILE A 131 0.63 11.65 -5.35
C ILE A 131 0.07 10.70 -6.41
N GLY A 132 -0.28 9.49 -6.03
CA GLY A 132 -0.86 8.47 -6.89
C GLY A 132 -0.68 7.07 -6.28
N ASN A 133 -0.82 6.05 -7.11
CA ASN A 133 -0.56 4.67 -6.75
C ASN A 133 0.18 3.94 -7.88
N ILE A 134 0.77 2.79 -7.54
CA ILE A 134 1.63 2.05 -8.48
C ILE A 134 0.88 1.54 -9.72
N HIS A 135 -0.43 1.32 -9.62
CA HIS A 135 -1.24 0.76 -10.71
C HIS A 135 -1.70 1.82 -11.71
N ASP A 136 -2.06 3.02 -11.22
CA ASP A 136 -2.53 4.12 -12.07
C ASP A 136 -1.36 5.01 -12.53
N ASN A 137 -0.31 5.13 -11.72
CA ASN A 137 0.79 6.07 -11.92
C ASN A 137 2.17 5.41 -11.76
N PRO A 138 2.48 4.29 -12.44
CA PRO A 138 3.75 3.56 -12.22
C PRO A 138 4.99 4.43 -12.49
N ASN A 139 4.88 5.42 -13.37
CA ASN A 139 5.98 6.33 -13.71
C ASN A 139 6.37 7.30 -12.58
N LEU A 140 5.51 7.48 -11.57
CA LEU A 140 5.82 8.32 -10.42
C LEU A 140 6.82 7.65 -9.47
N PHE A 141 6.88 6.31 -9.47
CA PHE A 141 7.80 5.53 -8.68
C PHE A 141 8.88 4.92 -9.57
N ASN A 142 10.11 5.42 -9.45
CA ASN A 142 11.25 4.89 -10.19
C ASN A 142 12.21 4.19 -9.22
N GLU A 143 12.31 2.88 -9.33
CA GLU A 143 13.19 2.05 -8.49
C GLU A 143 14.68 2.34 -8.72
N ASP A 144 15.05 2.92 -9.86
CA ASP A 144 16.45 3.19 -10.23
C ASP A 144 17.03 4.49 -9.65
N LYS A 145 16.21 5.31 -8.95
CA LYS A 145 16.72 6.51 -8.27
C LYS A 145 17.56 6.08 -7.07
N LYS A 146 18.86 6.42 -7.12
CA LYS A 146 19.82 6.20 -6.03
C LYS A 146 19.31 6.73 -4.70
N LYS A 147 19.67 6.00 -3.60
CA LYS A 147 19.53 6.42 -2.20
C LYS A 147 19.88 7.91 -2.08
N PRO A 148 19.07 8.74 -1.38
CA PRO A 148 19.48 10.10 -1.08
C PRO A 148 20.84 10.09 -0.36
N GLU A 149 21.76 10.94 -0.79
CA GLU A 149 23.15 10.99 -0.29
C GLU A 149 23.27 11.36 1.21
N ASP A 150 22.17 11.69 1.87
CA ASP A 150 22.14 12.18 3.26
C ASP A 150 22.07 11.08 4.33
N PHE A 151 22.11 9.80 3.96
CA PHE A 151 22.17 8.71 4.94
C PHE A 151 23.63 8.39 5.30
N LYS A 152 24.26 9.25 6.09
CA LYS A 152 25.42 8.84 6.89
C LYS A 152 24.87 8.08 8.10
N GLU A 153 25.04 6.77 8.11
CA GLU A 153 24.97 5.99 9.34
C GLU A 153 25.97 6.59 10.34
N THR A 154 25.46 7.29 11.33
CA THR A 154 26.24 7.54 12.54
C THR A 154 26.28 6.22 13.30
N GLU A 155 27.28 5.42 12.98
CA GLU A 155 27.74 4.35 13.89
C GLU A 155 28.15 5.02 15.21
N SER A 156 27.46 4.65 16.25
CA SER A 156 27.90 4.84 17.64
C SER A 156 27.35 3.70 18.46
#